data_2c4447828a4a943e90171a14e56f895a
#
_entry.id   2c4447828a4a943e90171a14e56f895a
#
_cell.length_a   1.000
_cell.length_b   1.000
_cell.length_c   1.000
_cell.angle_alpha   90.00
_cell.angle_beta   90.00
_cell.angle_gamma   90.00
#
_symmetry.space_group_name_H-M   'P 1'
#
loop_
_entity.id
_entity.type
_entity.pdbx_description
1 polymer ?
#
loop_
_entity_poly.entity_id
_entity_poly.type
_entity_poly.pdbx_seq_one_letter_code
_entity_poly.pdbx_strand_id
1 'polypeptide(L)'
;MDFEKIEQAYTYLLENVQIIQNDLATSFYDALIEQNGIYLDGQTALEQVKKNNQALKRLALRKEEWLRTYQFLLMKAAQTEPLQANHQFTPDAVGHLMIFIIEQLFPAENVSLLELGSGMGILGASFLTSMNKKIDYLGIELDDLL
;
A
#
# COMPACT_ATOMS: atom_id res chain seq x y z
N MET A 1 6.54 5.54 15.51
CA MET A 1 5.44 5.74 14.55
C MET A 1 4.80 7.09 14.86
N ASP A 2 4.68 7.95 13.87
CA ASP A 2 4.13 9.30 14.00
C ASP A 2 2.71 9.31 13.40
N PHE A 3 1.71 9.30 14.25
CA PHE A 3 0.31 9.22 13.82
C PHE A 3 -0.18 10.50 13.12
N GLU A 4 0.37 11.67 13.48
CA GLU A 4 0.02 12.92 12.83
C GLU A 4 0.45 12.92 11.36
N LYS A 5 1.67 12.43 11.08
CA LYS A 5 2.14 12.26 9.70
C LYS A 5 1.31 11.25 8.91
N ILE A 6 0.89 10.15 9.53
CA ILE A 6 0.04 9.14 8.90
C ILE A 6 -1.31 9.74 8.53
N GLU A 7 -1.94 10.51 9.43
CA GLU A 7 -3.22 11.16 9.19
C GLU A 7 -3.12 12.20 8.06
N GLN A 8 -2.07 13.01 8.05
CA GLN A 8 -1.81 13.97 6.98
C GLN A 8 -1.60 13.27 5.64
N ALA A 9 -0.79 12.20 5.61
CA ALA A 9 -0.55 11.43 4.40
C ALA A 9 -1.82 10.78 3.88
N TYR A 10 -2.61 10.18 4.76
CA TYR A 10 -3.91 9.62 4.43
C TYR A 10 -4.84 10.66 3.81
N THR A 11 -4.90 11.85 4.39
CA THR A 11 -5.74 12.94 3.90
C THR A 11 -5.33 13.36 2.49
N TYR A 12 -4.03 13.58 2.23
CA TYR A 12 -3.53 13.94 0.91
C TYR A 12 -3.78 12.86 -0.13
N LEU A 13 -3.54 11.59 0.22
CA LEU A 13 -3.75 10.49 -0.71
C LEU A 13 -5.24 10.29 -1.01
N LEU A 14 -6.10 10.34 0.01
CA LEU A 14 -7.55 10.22 -0.19
C LEU A 14 -8.09 11.34 -1.09
N GLU A 15 -7.68 12.58 -0.86
CA GLU A 15 -8.07 13.71 -1.70
C GLU A 15 -7.60 13.51 -3.15
N ASN A 16 -6.36 13.07 -3.35
CA ASN A 16 -5.82 12.79 -4.67
C ASN A 16 -6.62 11.70 -5.39
N VAL A 17 -6.90 10.60 -4.71
CA VAL A 17 -7.71 9.50 -5.27
C VAL A 17 -9.09 10.01 -5.68
N GLN A 18 -9.77 10.81 -4.84
CA GLN A 18 -11.07 11.37 -5.17
C GLN A 18 -11.04 12.31 -6.38
N ILE A 19 -9.99 13.13 -6.50
CA ILE A 19 -9.80 14.01 -7.66
C ILE A 19 -9.64 13.18 -8.93
N ILE A 20 -8.78 12.15 -8.88
CA ILE A 20 -8.51 11.28 -10.03
C ILE A 20 -9.74 10.46 -10.39
N GLN A 21 -10.49 9.92 -9.41
CA GLN A 21 -11.75 9.22 -9.65
C GLN A 21 -12.74 10.10 -10.44
N ASN A 22 -12.87 11.35 -10.05
CA ASN A 22 -13.79 12.29 -10.71
C ASN A 22 -13.31 12.67 -12.11
N ASP A 23 -12.01 12.85 -12.31
CA ASP A 23 -11.41 13.23 -13.59
C ASP A 23 -11.50 12.09 -14.62
N LEU A 24 -11.20 10.86 -14.20
CA LEU A 24 -11.17 9.70 -15.07
C LEU A 24 -12.47 8.86 -15.07
N ALA A 25 -13.42 9.18 -14.20
CA ALA A 25 -14.66 8.41 -13.99
C ALA A 25 -14.38 6.92 -13.73
N THR A 26 -13.43 6.62 -12.87
CA THR A 26 -12.91 5.27 -12.61
C THR A 26 -13.18 4.79 -11.18
N SER A 27 -12.80 3.54 -10.85
CA SER A 27 -12.89 2.98 -9.51
C SER A 27 -11.92 3.63 -8.52
N PHE A 28 -12.14 3.42 -7.22
CA PHE A 28 -11.19 3.86 -6.19
C PHE A 28 -9.82 3.18 -6.37
N TYR A 29 -9.81 1.90 -6.71
CA TYR A 29 -8.57 1.13 -6.88
C TYR A 29 -7.77 1.59 -8.09
N ASP A 30 -8.40 1.79 -9.23
CA ASP A 30 -7.74 2.34 -10.43
C ASP A 30 -7.19 3.74 -10.17
N ALA A 31 -7.97 4.59 -9.50
CA ALA A 31 -7.52 5.93 -9.13
C ALA A 31 -6.34 5.91 -8.15
N LEU A 32 -6.27 4.91 -7.24
CA LEU A 32 -5.14 4.74 -6.33
C LEU A 32 -3.88 4.26 -7.08
N ILE A 33 -4.03 3.36 -8.05
CA ILE A 33 -2.93 2.92 -8.91
C ILE A 33 -2.38 4.10 -9.70
N GLU A 34 -3.26 4.89 -10.33
CA GLU A 34 -2.87 6.11 -11.07
C GLU A 34 -2.18 7.12 -10.16
N GLN A 35 -2.72 7.37 -8.95
CA GLN A 35 -2.08 8.22 -7.93
C GLN A 35 -0.65 7.76 -7.62
N ASN A 36 -0.44 6.46 -7.49
CA ASN A 36 0.88 5.91 -7.20
C ASN A 36 1.85 6.14 -8.37
N GLY A 37 1.40 5.96 -9.61
CA GLY A 37 2.16 6.31 -10.81
C GLY A 37 2.55 7.79 -10.81
N ILE A 38 1.59 8.69 -10.61
CA ILE A 38 1.83 10.13 -10.53
C ILE A 38 2.81 10.49 -9.39
N TYR A 39 2.71 9.84 -8.24
CA TYR A 39 3.63 10.10 -7.12
C TYR A 39 5.07 9.74 -7.47
N LEU A 40 5.28 8.64 -8.20
CA LEU A 40 6.60 8.15 -8.62
C LEU A 40 7.17 9.01 -9.76
N ASP A 41 6.39 9.24 -10.81
CA ASP A 41 6.84 9.88 -12.05
C ASP A 41 6.76 11.40 -11.99
N GLY A 42 5.91 11.95 -11.12
CA GLY A 42 5.71 13.39 -10.95
C GLY A 42 4.93 14.07 -12.07
N GLN A 43 4.36 13.29 -13.01
CA GLN A 43 3.67 13.81 -14.19
C GLN A 43 2.15 13.81 -13.98
N THR A 44 1.55 15.00 -13.92
CA THR A 44 0.10 15.19 -13.92
C THR A 44 -0.26 16.61 -14.30
N ALA A 45 -1.40 16.78 -14.98
CA ALA A 45 -2.03 18.07 -15.23
C ALA A 45 -2.89 18.56 -14.05
N LEU A 46 -3.17 17.69 -13.07
CA LEU A 46 -3.99 17.99 -11.90
C LEU A 46 -3.18 18.74 -10.84
N GLU A 47 -3.27 20.06 -10.84
CA GLU A 47 -2.44 20.93 -9.97
C GLU A 47 -2.61 20.62 -8.47
N GLN A 48 -3.81 20.24 -8.02
CA GLN A 48 -4.02 19.88 -6.61
C GLN A 48 -3.32 18.56 -6.26
N VAL A 49 -3.39 17.54 -7.12
CA VAL A 49 -2.67 16.27 -6.96
C VAL A 49 -1.17 16.52 -6.88
N LYS A 50 -0.65 17.38 -7.73
CA LYS A 50 0.77 17.76 -7.72
C LYS A 50 1.19 18.43 -6.41
N LYS A 51 0.39 19.36 -5.89
CA LYS A 51 0.63 20.03 -4.59
C LYS A 51 0.62 19.03 -3.44
N ASN A 52 -0.38 18.17 -3.40
CA ASN A 52 -0.50 17.15 -2.37
C ASN A 52 0.69 16.17 -2.40
N ASN A 53 1.11 15.73 -3.59
CA ASN A 53 2.27 14.85 -3.74
C ASN A 53 3.58 15.52 -3.29
N GLN A 54 3.72 16.83 -3.51
CA GLN A 54 4.86 17.57 -2.95
C GLN A 54 4.81 17.64 -1.43
N ALA A 55 3.62 17.82 -0.83
CA ALA A 55 3.45 17.80 0.61
C ALA A 55 3.74 16.41 1.19
N LEU A 56 3.25 15.35 0.57
CA LEU A 56 3.55 13.96 0.92
C LEU A 56 5.06 13.68 0.95
N LYS A 57 5.80 14.11 -0.07
CA LYS A 57 7.26 13.94 -0.13
C LYS A 57 7.96 14.65 1.03
N ARG A 58 7.44 15.81 1.49
CA ARG A 58 8.00 16.58 2.62
C ARG A 58 7.75 15.91 3.98
N LEU A 59 6.71 15.08 4.13
CA LEU A 59 6.45 14.34 5.36
C LEU A 59 7.56 13.34 5.69
N ALA A 60 8.32 12.89 4.68
CA ALA A 60 9.41 11.92 4.83
C ALA A 60 8.98 10.71 5.65
N LEU A 61 7.88 10.06 5.24
CA LEU A 61 7.32 8.91 5.92
C LEU A 61 8.31 7.74 5.91
N ARG A 62 8.40 7.06 7.04
CA ARG A 62 9.11 5.78 7.15
C ARG A 62 8.28 4.65 6.51
N LYS A 63 8.90 3.52 6.22
CA LYS A 63 8.25 2.36 5.60
C LYS A 63 6.99 1.92 6.36
N GLU A 64 7.06 1.85 7.69
CA GLU A 64 5.95 1.43 8.55
C GLU A 64 4.80 2.46 8.55
N GLU A 65 5.13 3.74 8.39
CA GLU A 65 4.14 4.82 8.30
C GLU A 65 3.42 4.79 6.95
N TRP A 66 4.15 4.51 5.86
CA TRP A 66 3.56 4.25 4.56
C TRP A 66 2.63 3.03 4.58
N LEU A 67 3.09 1.90 5.12
CA LEU A 67 2.27 0.69 5.23
C LEU A 67 0.96 0.99 5.97
N ARG A 68 1.02 1.67 7.10
CA ARG A 68 -0.16 2.03 7.88
C ARG A 68 -1.10 2.99 7.15
N THR A 69 -0.55 3.96 6.42
CA THR A 69 -1.33 4.89 5.60
C THR A 69 -2.12 4.14 4.51
N TYR A 70 -1.47 3.21 3.80
CA TYR A 70 -2.13 2.41 2.79
C TYR A 70 -3.16 1.43 3.37
N GLN A 71 -2.91 0.85 4.53
CA GLN A 71 -3.92 0.03 5.22
C GLN A 71 -5.21 0.83 5.46
N PHE A 72 -5.10 2.07 5.94
CA PHE A 72 -6.28 2.94 6.14
C PHE A 72 -6.99 3.30 4.83
N LEU A 73 -6.23 3.58 3.77
CA LEU A 73 -6.81 3.86 2.45
C LEU A 73 -7.58 2.66 1.90
N LEU A 74 -7.00 1.47 1.98
CA LEU A 74 -7.63 0.24 1.49
C LEU A 74 -8.83 -0.17 2.35
N MET A 75 -8.78 0.06 3.67
CA MET A 75 -9.96 -0.11 4.53
C MET A 75 -11.09 0.86 4.12
N LYS A 76 -10.75 2.09 3.73
CA LYS A 76 -11.73 3.07 3.21
C LYS A 76 -12.29 2.62 1.86
N ALA A 77 -11.45 2.16 0.96
CA ALA A 77 -11.85 1.61 -0.34
C ALA A 77 -12.87 0.47 -0.16
N ALA A 78 -12.57 -0.50 0.69
CA ALA A 78 -13.44 -1.65 0.97
C ALA A 78 -14.81 -1.27 1.56
N GLN A 79 -14.93 -0.09 2.19
CA GLN A 79 -16.21 0.43 2.67
C GLN A 79 -17.06 1.08 1.57
N THR A 80 -16.41 1.69 0.57
CA THR A 80 -17.09 2.43 -0.50
C THR A 80 -17.34 1.57 -1.73
N GLU A 81 -16.40 0.69 -2.04
CA GLU A 81 -16.44 -0.27 -3.15
C GLU A 81 -16.13 -1.66 -2.58
N PRO A 82 -17.12 -2.34 -1.97
CA PRO A 82 -16.88 -3.60 -1.30
C PRO A 82 -16.40 -4.65 -2.31
N LEU A 83 -15.21 -5.16 -2.06
CA LEU A 83 -14.65 -6.31 -2.74
C LEU A 83 -15.42 -7.58 -2.38
N GLN A 84 -15.12 -8.69 -3.05
CA GLN A 84 -15.71 -9.98 -2.74
C GLN A 84 -15.46 -10.35 -1.26
N ALA A 85 -16.39 -11.10 -0.66
CA ALA A 85 -16.36 -11.43 0.77
C ALA A 85 -15.08 -12.13 1.27
N ASN A 86 -14.27 -12.63 0.35
CA ASN A 86 -13.02 -13.35 0.64
C ASN A 86 -11.77 -12.44 0.66
N HIS A 87 -11.90 -11.18 0.29
CA HIS A 87 -10.78 -10.23 0.24
C HIS A 87 -10.61 -9.53 1.60
N GLN A 88 -10.10 -10.27 2.56
CA GLN A 88 -9.79 -9.75 3.90
C GLN A 88 -8.30 -9.51 4.05
N PHE A 89 -7.95 -8.45 4.77
CA PHE A 89 -6.55 -8.21 5.11
C PHE A 89 -6.03 -9.30 6.07
N THR A 90 -4.83 -9.77 5.79
CA THR A 90 -4.10 -10.60 6.76
C THR A 90 -3.83 -9.75 8.02
N PRO A 91 -4.25 -10.20 9.21
CA PRO A 91 -3.98 -9.47 10.44
C PRO A 91 -2.48 -9.27 10.67
N ASP A 92 -2.08 -8.08 11.15
CA ASP A 92 -0.67 -7.74 11.40
C ASP A 92 0.04 -8.80 12.27
N ALA A 93 -0.66 -9.36 13.27
CA ALA A 93 -0.09 -10.39 14.14
C ALA A 93 0.30 -11.67 13.38
N VAL A 94 -0.48 -12.06 12.37
CA VAL A 94 -0.17 -13.21 11.51
C VAL A 94 1.03 -12.89 10.62
N GLY A 95 1.08 -11.71 10.03
CA GLY A 95 2.23 -11.24 9.25
C GLY A 95 3.53 -11.25 10.08
N HIS A 96 3.51 -10.70 11.27
CA HIS A 96 4.66 -10.72 12.18
C HIS A 96 5.08 -12.14 12.61
N LEU A 97 4.13 -13.05 12.86
CA LEU A 97 4.43 -14.45 13.16
C LEU A 97 5.11 -15.11 11.96
N MET A 98 4.63 -14.89 10.75
CA MET A 98 5.24 -15.44 9.54
C MET A 98 6.67 -14.90 9.33
N ILE A 99 6.88 -13.60 9.53
CA ILE A 99 8.21 -12.97 9.47
C ILE A 99 9.15 -13.65 10.46
N PHE A 100 8.72 -13.81 11.72
CA PHE A 100 9.51 -14.48 12.75
C PHE A 100 9.90 -15.90 12.33
N ILE A 101 8.94 -16.69 11.84
CA ILE A 101 9.19 -18.07 11.39
C ILE A 101 10.19 -18.10 10.24
N ILE A 102 10.01 -17.24 9.22
CA ILE A 102 10.90 -17.17 8.05
C ILE A 102 12.32 -16.79 8.49
N GLU A 103 12.47 -15.81 9.37
CA GLU A 103 13.78 -15.37 9.87
C GLU A 103 14.51 -16.48 10.64
N GLN A 104 13.77 -17.36 11.34
CA GLN A 104 14.36 -18.50 12.07
C GLN A 104 14.73 -19.66 11.14
N LEU A 105 13.90 -19.97 10.15
CA LEU A 105 14.09 -21.12 9.27
C LEU A 105 15.09 -20.87 8.14
N PHE A 106 15.21 -19.64 7.69
CA PHE A 106 16.07 -19.27 6.56
C PHE A 106 17.20 -18.35 7.03
N PRO A 107 18.37 -18.90 7.39
CA PRO A 107 19.49 -18.10 7.92
C PRO A 107 20.16 -17.21 6.85
N ALA A 108 19.88 -17.42 5.56
CA ALA A 108 20.45 -16.61 4.48
C ALA A 108 20.04 -15.12 4.60
N GLU A 109 20.96 -14.23 4.21
CA GLU A 109 20.70 -12.78 4.19
C GLU A 109 19.70 -12.37 3.11
N ASN A 110 19.65 -13.13 2.00
CA ASN A 110 18.73 -12.92 0.89
C ASN A 110 17.68 -14.01 0.89
N VAL A 111 16.41 -13.63 0.81
CA VAL A 111 15.27 -14.54 0.77
C VAL A 111 14.39 -14.20 -0.41
N SER A 112 14.04 -15.19 -1.22
CA SER A 112 13.02 -15.04 -2.28
C SER A 112 11.69 -15.58 -1.77
N LEU A 113 10.65 -14.75 -1.85
CA LEU A 113 9.30 -15.05 -1.41
C LEU A 113 8.34 -15.03 -2.59
N LEU A 114 7.54 -16.07 -2.69
CA LEU A 114 6.40 -16.15 -3.61
C LEU A 114 5.12 -16.22 -2.79
N GLU A 115 4.24 -15.26 -3.00
CA GLU A 115 2.90 -15.23 -2.41
C GLU A 115 1.85 -15.54 -3.48
N LEU A 116 1.07 -16.59 -3.26
CA LEU A 116 -0.05 -16.97 -4.12
C LEU A 116 -1.36 -16.47 -3.50
N GLY A 117 -2.14 -15.70 -4.25
CA GLY A 117 -3.30 -15.01 -3.72
C GLY A 117 -2.89 -13.81 -2.86
N SER A 118 -2.06 -12.93 -3.43
CA SER A 118 -1.49 -11.80 -2.67
C SER A 118 -2.52 -10.74 -2.29
N GLY A 119 -3.71 -10.80 -2.86
CA GLY A 119 -4.74 -9.81 -2.64
C GLY A 119 -4.22 -8.40 -2.90
N MET A 120 -4.48 -7.49 -1.98
CA MET A 120 -3.99 -6.10 -2.04
C MET A 120 -2.50 -5.93 -1.70
N GLY A 121 -1.74 -7.01 -1.58
CA GLY A 121 -0.29 -6.97 -1.32
C GLY A 121 0.13 -6.54 0.09
N ILE A 122 -0.79 -6.45 1.04
CA ILE A 122 -0.50 -5.96 2.40
C ILE A 122 0.46 -6.89 3.16
N LEU A 123 0.32 -8.20 2.99
CA LEU A 123 1.25 -9.16 3.62
C LEU A 123 2.64 -9.03 3.01
N GLY A 124 2.76 -8.97 1.69
CA GLY A 124 4.01 -8.71 0.99
C GLY A 124 4.66 -7.40 1.42
N ALA A 125 3.87 -6.33 1.52
CA ALA A 125 4.35 -5.03 2.03
C ALA A 125 4.83 -5.14 3.48
N SER A 126 4.20 -5.97 4.32
CA SER A 126 4.66 -6.24 5.70
C SER A 126 6.01 -6.94 5.72
N PHE A 127 6.24 -7.93 4.85
CA PHE A 127 7.55 -8.57 4.69
C PHE A 127 8.62 -7.57 4.27
N LEU A 128 8.35 -6.79 3.23
CA LEU A 128 9.30 -5.81 2.68
C LEU A 128 9.65 -4.67 3.66
N THR A 129 8.74 -4.36 4.59
CA THR A 129 8.95 -3.29 5.57
C THR A 129 9.59 -3.76 6.87
N SER A 130 9.27 -4.98 7.32
CA SER A 130 9.54 -5.43 8.69
C SER A 130 10.60 -6.53 8.82
N MET A 131 10.95 -7.24 7.72
CA MET A 131 12.03 -8.22 7.77
C MET A 131 13.40 -7.55 7.76
N ASN A 132 14.33 -8.11 8.55
CA ASN A 132 15.73 -7.66 8.62
C ASN A 132 16.61 -8.24 7.50
N LYS A 133 16.01 -8.83 6.47
CA LYS A 133 16.67 -9.49 5.34
C LYS A 133 16.44 -8.75 4.05
N LYS A 134 17.29 -8.96 3.07
CA LYS A 134 17.04 -8.55 1.70
C LYS A 134 16.03 -9.52 1.08
N ILE A 135 14.90 -8.99 0.62
CA ILE A 135 13.80 -9.79 0.08
C ILE A 135 13.65 -9.52 -1.41
N ASP A 136 13.57 -10.61 -2.15
CA ASP A 136 13.08 -10.64 -3.53
C ASP A 136 11.65 -11.20 -3.47
N TYR A 137 10.66 -10.36 -3.71
CA TYR A 137 9.25 -10.69 -3.51
C TYR A 137 8.49 -10.69 -4.83
N LEU A 138 7.70 -11.76 -5.03
CA LEU A 138 6.73 -11.87 -6.11
C LEU A 138 5.36 -12.25 -5.53
N GLY A 139 4.39 -11.36 -5.66
CA GLY A 139 2.98 -11.64 -5.40
C GLY A 139 2.24 -12.00 -6.69
N ILE A 140 1.37 -12.99 -6.63
CA ILE A 140 0.47 -13.36 -7.73
C ILE A 140 -0.95 -13.30 -7.21
N GLU A 141 -1.79 -12.54 -7.91
CA GLU A 141 -3.23 -12.44 -7.65
C GLU A 141 -4.01 -12.82 -8.90
N LEU A 142 -5.17 -13.47 -8.72
CA LEU A 142 -6.04 -13.87 -9.80
C LEU A 142 -7.08 -12.81 -10.14
N ASP A 143 -7.50 -12.03 -9.12
CA ASP A 143 -8.48 -10.98 -9.30
C ASP A 143 -7.78 -9.70 -9.79
N ASP A 144 -8.08 -9.32 -11.02
CA ASP A 144 -7.51 -8.13 -11.68
C ASP A 144 -8.06 -6.79 -11.14
N LEU A 145 -9.01 -6.84 -10.20
CA LEU A 145 -9.50 -5.67 -9.48
C LEU A 145 -8.69 -5.36 -8.20
N LEU A 146 -7.73 -6.22 -7.83
CA LEU A 146 -6.84 -6.07 -6.67
C LEU A 146 -5.42 -5.75 -7.08
#